data_31de37cccbc733af3a08aafad5ae0bb1
#
_entry.id   31de37cccbc733af3a08aafad5ae0bb1
#
_cell.length_a   1.000
_cell.length_b   1.000
_cell.length_c   1.000
_cell.angle_alpha   90.00
_cell.angle_beta   90.00
_cell.angle_gamma   90.00
#
_symmetry.space_group_name_H-M   'P 1'
#
loop_
_entity.id
_entity.type
_entity.pdbx_description
1 polymer ?
#
loop_
_entity_poly.entity_id
_entity_poly.type
_entity_poly.pdbx_seq_one_letter_code
_entity_poly.pdbx_strand_id
1 'polypeptide(L)'
;MIQKETNLVVADNSGARSVRAFNLYGGSKRKSSSIGDIILAAVKDAIPNGKIQKGKVVRCVIVRTKKAIQRPDGSTIAFDDNAVVIINDDNAPIGTRVFGPVARELRDKGIDGFMKIVSLAPEVL
;
A
#
# COMPACT_ATOMS: atom_id res chain seq x y z
N MET A 1 6.67 4.10 9.31
CA MET A 1 7.51 3.18 8.51
C MET A 1 7.01 1.77 8.66
N ILE A 2 7.07 1.01 7.59
CA ILE A 2 6.55 -0.35 7.57
C ILE A 2 7.73 -1.31 7.68
N GLN A 3 7.63 -2.22 8.64
CA GLN A 3 8.63 -3.26 8.88
C GLN A 3 8.00 -4.64 8.68
N LYS A 4 8.80 -5.69 8.69
CA LYS A 4 8.28 -7.05 8.69
C LYS A 4 7.32 -7.22 9.87
N GLU A 5 6.24 -7.98 9.63
CA GLU A 5 5.20 -8.27 10.61
C GLU A 5 4.33 -7.08 11.01
N THR A 6 4.45 -5.93 10.31
CA THR A 6 3.52 -4.82 10.50
C THR A 6 2.16 -5.18 9.92
N ASN A 7 1.10 -4.94 10.69
CA ASN A 7 -0.27 -5.10 10.22
C ASN A 7 -0.71 -3.86 9.46
N LEU A 8 -1.36 -4.05 8.32
CA LEU A 8 -1.74 -2.98 7.41
C LEU A 8 -3.20 -3.13 7.02
N VAL A 9 -3.88 -1.99 6.87
CA VAL A 9 -5.23 -1.94 6.35
C VAL A 9 -5.16 -1.95 4.82
N VAL A 10 -6.09 -2.66 4.17
CA VAL A 10 -6.19 -2.64 2.71
C VAL A 10 -7.18 -1.56 2.30
N ALA A 11 -6.72 -0.62 1.49
CA ALA A 11 -7.47 0.58 1.12
C ALA A 11 -8.21 0.44 -0.21
N ASP A 12 -8.45 -0.78 -0.68
CA ASP A 12 -9.14 -1.01 -1.93
C ASP A 12 -10.28 -2.02 -1.77
N ASN A 13 -11.01 -2.26 -2.87
CA ASN A 13 -12.13 -3.19 -2.90
C ASN A 13 -11.76 -4.55 -3.51
N SER A 14 -10.51 -4.96 -3.41
CA SER A 14 -10.04 -6.25 -3.94
C SER A 14 -10.60 -7.45 -3.18
N GLY A 15 -11.11 -7.25 -1.98
CA GLY A 15 -11.63 -8.31 -1.13
C GLY A 15 -10.82 -8.55 0.13
N ALA A 16 -9.57 -8.19 0.16
CA ALA A 16 -8.76 -8.25 1.38
C ALA A 16 -9.08 -7.05 2.26
N ARG A 17 -9.11 -7.26 3.59
CA ARG A 17 -9.34 -6.20 4.57
C ARG A 17 -8.08 -5.81 5.30
N SER A 18 -7.27 -6.79 5.68
CA SER A 18 -6.00 -6.53 6.36
C SER A 18 -4.95 -7.52 5.90
N VAL A 19 -3.71 -7.07 5.93
CA VAL A 19 -2.55 -7.88 5.55
C VAL A 19 -1.44 -7.66 6.56
N ARG A 20 -0.49 -8.60 6.60
CA ARG A 20 0.71 -8.46 7.43
C ARG A 20 1.93 -8.52 6.52
N ALA A 21 2.77 -7.50 6.58
CA ALA A 21 4.00 -7.44 5.80
C ALA A 21 4.96 -8.56 6.25
N PHE A 22 5.52 -9.29 5.30
CA PHE A 22 6.54 -10.29 5.65
C PHE A 22 7.82 -10.15 4.83
N ASN A 23 7.80 -9.47 3.69
CA ASN A 23 8.99 -9.24 2.90
C ASN A 23 8.97 -7.85 2.30
N LEU A 24 10.10 -7.16 2.40
CA LEU A 24 10.27 -5.80 1.88
C LEU A 24 11.24 -5.86 0.71
N TYR A 25 10.82 -5.38 -0.44
CA TYR A 25 11.72 -5.28 -1.59
C TYR A 25 12.76 -4.18 -1.37
N GLY A 26 13.95 -4.36 -1.89
CA GLY A 26 15.02 -3.37 -1.78
C GLY A 26 16.30 -3.95 -1.19
N GLY A 27 16.42 -5.27 -1.16
CA GLY A 27 17.62 -5.97 -0.71
C GLY A 27 17.45 -6.67 0.64
N SER A 28 18.36 -7.60 0.93
CA SER A 28 18.27 -8.44 2.11
C SER A 28 18.46 -7.70 3.43
N LYS A 29 19.05 -6.50 3.39
CA LYS A 29 19.31 -5.69 4.58
C LYS A 29 18.24 -4.62 4.83
N ARG A 30 17.24 -4.52 3.98
CA ARG A 30 16.20 -3.51 4.14
C ARG A 30 15.32 -3.84 5.35
N LYS A 31 15.26 -2.93 6.30
CA LYS A 31 14.50 -3.12 7.55
C LYS A 31 13.15 -2.46 7.56
N SER A 32 12.92 -1.47 6.70
CA SER A 32 11.66 -0.73 6.68
C SER A 32 11.35 -0.23 5.29
N SER A 33 10.06 0.00 5.04
CA SER A 33 9.55 0.57 3.80
C SER A 33 8.63 1.74 4.10
N SER A 34 8.46 2.61 3.12
CA SER A 34 7.64 3.81 3.24
C SER A 34 6.67 3.90 2.06
N ILE A 35 5.96 5.04 1.94
CA ILE A 35 4.96 5.25 0.90
C ILE A 35 5.60 5.09 -0.48
N GLY A 36 4.90 4.35 -1.35
CA GLY A 36 5.36 4.06 -2.70
C GLY A 36 6.25 2.84 -2.82
N ASP A 37 6.62 2.22 -1.72
CA ASP A 37 7.41 0.98 -1.74
C ASP A 37 6.50 -0.23 -1.90
N ILE A 38 6.99 -1.22 -2.64
CA ILE A 38 6.28 -2.48 -2.86
C ILE A 38 6.71 -3.49 -1.81
N ILE A 39 5.75 -4.18 -1.23
CA ILE A 39 6.02 -5.23 -0.23
C ILE A 39 5.25 -6.49 -0.59
N LEU A 40 5.69 -7.62 -0.05
CA LEU A 40 4.91 -8.85 0.00
C LEU A 40 4.24 -8.96 1.35
N ALA A 41 2.97 -9.31 1.35
CA ALA A 41 2.19 -9.42 2.57
C ALA A 41 1.26 -10.62 2.51
N ALA A 42 0.97 -11.19 3.68
CA ALA A 42 0.00 -12.27 3.82
C ALA A 42 -1.36 -11.67 4.19
N VAL A 43 -2.42 -12.12 3.53
CA VAL A 43 -3.78 -11.68 3.82
C VAL A 43 -4.23 -12.29 5.14
N LYS A 44 -4.55 -11.44 6.12
CA LYS A 44 -4.99 -11.89 7.46
C LYS A 44 -6.49 -11.88 7.60
N ASP A 45 -7.19 -10.99 6.91
CA ASP A 45 -8.64 -10.90 6.92
C ASP A 45 -9.13 -10.52 5.53
N ALA A 46 -10.19 -11.17 5.09
CA ALA A 46 -10.77 -10.95 3.77
C ALA A 46 -12.27 -11.20 3.81
N ILE A 47 -13.00 -10.58 2.89
CA ILE A 47 -14.44 -10.85 2.74
C ILE A 47 -14.63 -12.25 2.14
N PRO A 48 -15.68 -12.97 2.56
CA PRO A 48 -16.02 -14.25 1.92
C PRO A 48 -16.34 -14.05 0.45
N ASN A 49 -15.88 -14.98 -0.39
CA ASN A 49 -16.15 -14.98 -1.84
C ASN A 49 -15.56 -13.79 -2.60
N GLY A 50 -14.57 -13.10 -2.01
CA GLY A 50 -13.84 -12.05 -2.71
C GLY A 50 -12.78 -12.61 -3.66
N LYS A 51 -12.20 -11.73 -4.48
CA LYS A 51 -11.10 -12.10 -5.39
C LYS A 51 -9.86 -12.55 -4.65
N ILE A 52 -9.62 -11.99 -3.47
CA ILE A 52 -8.46 -12.28 -2.64
C ILE A 52 -8.94 -13.05 -1.42
N GLN A 53 -8.32 -14.19 -1.15
CA GLN A 53 -8.70 -15.06 -0.04
C GLN A 53 -7.71 -14.94 1.11
N LYS A 54 -8.22 -15.19 2.33
CA LYS A 54 -7.40 -15.22 3.54
C LYS A 54 -6.27 -16.26 3.40
N GLY A 55 -5.09 -15.88 3.86
CA GLY A 55 -3.92 -16.75 3.84
C GLY A 55 -3.06 -16.64 2.60
N LYS A 56 -3.52 -15.95 1.56
CA LYS A 56 -2.70 -15.78 0.35
C LYS A 56 -1.63 -14.72 0.55
N VAL A 57 -0.56 -14.85 -0.23
CA VAL A 57 0.52 -13.88 -0.29
C VAL A 57 0.28 -12.99 -1.50
N VAL A 58 0.30 -11.67 -1.27
CA VAL A 58 0.00 -10.68 -2.30
C VAL A 58 1.07 -9.59 -2.33
N ARG A 59 1.24 -8.99 -3.52
CA ARG A 59 2.06 -7.80 -3.67
C ARG A 59 1.21 -6.58 -3.36
N CYS A 60 1.78 -5.65 -2.61
CA CYS A 60 1.08 -4.43 -2.21
C CYS A 60 2.00 -3.24 -2.36
N VAL A 61 1.43 -2.06 -2.57
CA VAL A 61 2.14 -0.80 -2.48
C VAL A 61 1.61 -0.02 -1.28
N ILE A 62 2.51 0.58 -0.52
CA ILE A 62 2.15 1.37 0.66
C ILE A 62 1.64 2.72 0.20
N VAL A 63 0.42 3.09 0.59
CA VAL A 63 -0.21 4.36 0.18
C VAL A 63 -0.34 5.34 1.34
N ARG A 64 -0.36 4.86 2.59
CA ARG A 64 -0.43 5.70 3.79
C ARG A 64 0.44 5.11 4.89
N THR A 65 1.04 5.99 5.70
CA THR A 65 1.76 5.58 6.92
C THR A 65 1.38 6.50 8.07
N LYS A 66 1.35 5.94 9.30
CA LYS A 66 1.17 6.74 10.52
C LYS A 66 2.37 7.60 10.81
N LYS A 67 3.56 7.10 10.54
CA LYS A 67 4.78 7.86 10.77
C LYS A 67 4.88 9.01 9.78
N ALA A 68 5.17 10.21 10.27
CA ALA A 68 5.31 11.39 9.44
C ALA A 68 6.46 11.24 8.45
N ILE A 69 6.21 11.67 7.22
CA ILE A 69 7.21 11.71 6.15
C ILE A 69 7.52 13.17 5.88
N GLN A 70 8.81 13.50 5.87
CA GLN A 70 9.27 14.84 5.56
C GLN A 70 9.39 15.01 4.04
N ARG A 71 8.81 16.08 3.53
CA ARG A 71 8.84 16.40 2.10
C ARG A 71 9.96 17.40 1.80
N PRO A 72 10.42 17.45 0.53
CA PRO A 72 11.50 18.38 0.15
C PRO A 72 11.18 19.86 0.41
N ASP A 73 9.91 20.25 0.41
CA ASP A 73 9.48 21.63 0.65
C ASP A 73 9.44 22.00 2.13
N GLY A 74 9.85 21.09 3.01
CA GLY A 74 9.85 21.31 4.47
C GLY A 74 8.56 20.92 5.16
N SER A 75 7.50 20.57 4.42
CA SER A 75 6.26 20.09 5.03
C SER A 75 6.39 18.63 5.42
N THR A 76 5.47 18.18 6.29
CA THR A 76 5.37 16.77 6.67
C THR A 76 3.95 16.28 6.42
N ILE A 77 3.82 14.97 6.16
CA ILE A 77 2.53 14.33 6.02
C ILE A 77 2.50 13.07 6.87
N ALA A 78 1.38 12.86 7.57
CA ALA A 78 1.13 11.66 8.35
C ALA A 78 -0.34 11.32 8.26
N PHE A 79 -0.65 10.03 8.32
CA PHE A 79 -2.02 9.53 8.23
C PHE A 79 -2.42 8.84 9.53
N ASP A 80 -3.71 8.52 9.67
CA ASP A 80 -4.22 7.86 10.86
C ASP A 80 -3.94 6.36 10.87
N ASP A 81 -3.59 5.79 9.73
CA ASP A 81 -3.34 4.36 9.60
C ASP A 81 -2.18 4.06 8.66
N ASN A 82 -1.76 2.80 8.67
CA ASN A 82 -0.85 2.26 7.67
C ASN A 82 -1.70 1.47 6.68
N ALA A 83 -1.71 1.89 5.43
CA ALA A 83 -2.57 1.30 4.42
C ALA A 83 -1.82 0.95 3.15
N VAL A 84 -2.31 -0.11 2.49
CA VAL A 84 -1.75 -0.60 1.24
C VAL A 84 -2.85 -0.77 0.21
N VAL A 85 -2.45 -0.81 -1.06
CA VAL A 85 -3.30 -1.21 -2.18
C VAL A 85 -2.68 -2.45 -2.80
N ILE A 86 -3.48 -3.47 -3.05
CA ILE A 86 -3.01 -4.72 -3.66
C ILE A 86 -2.80 -4.49 -5.15
N ILE A 87 -1.66 -4.92 -5.65
CA ILE A 87 -1.27 -4.74 -7.05
C ILE A 87 -0.96 -6.09 -7.70
N ASN A 88 -1.06 -6.11 -9.03
CA ASN A 88 -0.67 -7.27 -9.82
C ASN A 88 0.81 -7.20 -10.22
N ASP A 89 1.25 -8.12 -11.08
CA ASP A 89 2.65 -8.15 -11.54
C ASP A 89 3.05 -6.94 -12.36
N ASP A 90 2.09 -6.24 -12.95
CA ASP A 90 2.33 -5.00 -13.71
C ASP A 90 2.29 -3.75 -12.83
N ASN A 91 2.22 -3.93 -11.51
CA ASN A 91 2.13 -2.86 -10.52
C ASN A 91 0.83 -2.03 -10.65
N ALA A 92 -0.18 -2.59 -11.28
CA ALA A 92 -1.49 -1.96 -11.40
C ALA A 92 -2.43 -2.47 -10.30
N PRO A 93 -3.39 -1.65 -9.83
CA PRO A 93 -4.31 -2.09 -8.79
C PRO A 93 -5.22 -3.22 -9.28
N ILE A 94 -5.46 -4.20 -8.43
CA ILE A 94 -6.39 -5.29 -8.71
C ILE A 94 -7.83 -4.80 -8.53
N GLY A 95 -8.06 -3.98 -7.50
CA GLY A 95 -9.38 -3.42 -7.24
C GLY A 95 -9.75 -2.29 -8.19
N THR A 96 -11.03 -1.93 -8.19
CA THR A 96 -11.55 -0.85 -9.03
C THR A 96 -11.76 0.45 -8.25
N ARG A 97 -11.62 0.42 -6.92
CA ARG A 97 -11.81 1.59 -6.06
C ARG A 97 -10.72 1.65 -5.00
N VAL A 98 -10.37 2.86 -4.62
CA VAL A 98 -9.45 3.12 -3.52
C VAL A 98 -10.20 3.95 -2.48
N PHE A 99 -10.09 3.55 -1.20
CA PHE A 99 -10.78 4.19 -0.08
C PHE A 99 -9.83 5.10 0.68
N GLY A 100 -10.26 6.31 0.93
CA GLY A 100 -9.48 7.30 1.67
C GLY A 100 -8.37 7.94 0.85
N PRO A 101 -7.63 8.87 1.46
CA PRO A 101 -6.57 9.59 0.75
C PRO A 101 -5.36 8.72 0.48
N VAL A 102 -4.60 9.09 -0.54
CA VAL A 102 -3.27 8.52 -0.79
C VAL A 102 -2.26 9.66 -0.83
N ALA A 103 -1.02 9.35 -0.53
CA ALA A 103 0.05 10.35 -0.60
C ALA A 103 0.51 10.52 -2.04
N ARG A 104 0.82 11.76 -2.41
CA ARG A 104 1.27 12.06 -3.78
C ARG A 104 2.66 11.50 -4.10
N GLU A 105 3.39 10.99 -3.10
CA GLU A 105 4.67 10.30 -3.32
C GLU A 105 4.53 9.09 -4.25
N LEU A 106 3.34 8.51 -4.37
CA LEU A 106 3.08 7.45 -5.34
C LEU A 106 3.32 7.93 -6.78
N ARG A 107 2.90 9.16 -7.08
CA ARG A 107 3.11 9.75 -8.40
C ARG A 107 4.58 9.95 -8.69
N ASP A 108 5.34 10.32 -7.67
CA ASP A 108 6.75 10.63 -7.79
C ASP A 108 7.62 9.39 -8.07
N LYS A 109 7.08 8.19 -7.84
CA LYS A 109 7.80 6.94 -8.15
C LYS A 109 7.92 6.66 -9.65
N GLY A 110 7.09 7.30 -10.48
CA GLY A 110 7.15 7.16 -11.92
C GLY A 110 6.73 5.80 -12.46
N ILE A 111 6.04 5.00 -11.68
CA ILE A 111 5.54 3.68 -12.08
C ILE A 111 4.13 3.84 -12.64
N ASP A 112 3.90 3.40 -13.89
CA ASP A 112 2.62 3.60 -14.59
C ASP A 112 1.43 3.02 -13.82
N GLY A 113 1.59 1.84 -13.23
CA GLY A 113 0.52 1.22 -12.45
C GLY A 113 0.07 2.06 -11.25
N PHE A 114 1.00 2.80 -10.65
CA PHE A 114 0.69 3.66 -9.52
C PHE A 114 -0.14 4.88 -9.92
N MET A 115 -0.05 5.31 -11.17
CA MET A 115 -0.88 6.40 -11.67
C MET A 115 -2.36 6.03 -11.67
N LYS A 116 -2.67 4.78 -11.92
CA LYS A 116 -4.05 4.27 -11.82
C LYS A 116 -4.55 4.36 -10.38
N ILE A 117 -3.71 4.02 -9.40
CA ILE A 117 -4.06 4.14 -7.98
C ILE A 117 -4.37 5.60 -7.63
N VAL A 118 -3.53 6.52 -8.08
CA VAL A 118 -3.73 7.95 -7.84
C VAL A 118 -5.05 8.43 -8.46
N SER A 119 -5.35 7.97 -9.68
CA SER A 119 -6.58 8.38 -10.36
C SER A 119 -7.84 7.81 -9.70
N LEU A 120 -7.76 6.65 -9.06
CA LEU A 120 -8.89 6.04 -8.35
C LEU A 120 -9.10 6.61 -6.95
N ALA A 121 -8.09 7.25 -6.39
CA ALA A 121 -8.17 7.76 -5.02
C ALA A 121 -9.10 8.97 -4.95
N PRO A 122 -9.95 9.06 -3.91
CA PRO A 122 -10.84 10.22 -3.73
C PRO A 122 -10.09 11.49 -3.40
N GLU A 123 -8.88 11.38 -2.86
CA GLU A 123 -8.08 12.53 -2.46
C GLU A 123 -6.60 12.17 -2.54
N VAL A 124 -5.78 13.09 -3.03
CA VAL A 124 -4.32 12.92 -3.10
C VAL A 124 -3.68 14.02 -2.26
N LEU A 125 -3.02 13.64 -1.20
CA LEU A 125 -2.38 14.55 -0.26
C LEU A 125 -0.85 14.42 -0.37
#